data_5fb7cebe5b33f059291f2ae25f0dd791
#
_entry.id   5fb7cebe5b33f059291f2ae25f0dd791
#
_cell.length_a   1.000
_cell.length_b   1.000
_cell.length_c   1.000
_cell.angle_alpha   90.00
_cell.angle_beta   90.00
_cell.angle_gamma   90.00
#
_symmetry.space_group_name_H-M   'P 1'
#
loop_
_entity.id
_entity.type
_entity.pdbx_description
1 polymer ?
#
loop_
_entity_poly.entity_id
_entity_poly.type
_entity_poly.pdbx_seq_one_letter_code
_entity_poly.pdbx_strand_id
1 'polypeptide(L)'
;MSKSNRVLDLYQALQNGQVINKKEAAEQFCVNEKSIQRDLDSIRDFLSEQTTSQGLIQSVEFDRAANGYRLVTEEVTHISEGEMLAICKILLESRAFDKAELKSLVNKVMNHCVSPKKVKSIEPFISNELFNYHEPAHRSPDMDVLWQTAQAIQTQNVLQITYLRKDNSEVVRKIEPVGLLFSEYYFYIMAFIADKAKRQTFERPNDTYPTVYRLDRIKAIDVLEEKFAIPYKDRFQEGEYKSRNVFMYGGVPQTVEFVYSGPSIESVLDKLPTAEITQIEGGYKVKAETFGKGILMWLLSQ
;
A
#
# COMPACT_ATOMS: atom_id res chain seq x y z
N MET A 1 20.51 -13.32 44.67
CA MET A 1 20.92 -13.17 43.28
C MET A 1 20.53 -11.78 42.77
N SER A 2 21.34 -11.12 41.91
CA SER A 2 20.97 -9.81 41.38
C SER A 2 19.84 -9.96 40.33
N LYS A 3 19.05 -8.89 40.13
CA LYS A 3 17.98 -8.90 39.09
C LYS A 3 18.56 -9.21 37.71
N SER A 4 19.69 -8.60 37.36
CA SER A 4 20.34 -8.78 36.06
C SER A 4 20.74 -10.25 35.80
N ASN A 5 21.34 -10.92 36.79
CA ASN A 5 21.74 -12.32 36.65
C ASN A 5 20.51 -13.23 36.46
N ARG A 6 19.41 -12.96 37.20
CA ARG A 6 18.18 -13.72 37.07
C ARG A 6 17.55 -13.55 35.67
N VAL A 7 17.51 -12.35 35.12
CA VAL A 7 17.01 -12.11 33.76
C VAL A 7 17.85 -12.86 32.74
N LEU A 8 19.17 -12.86 32.87
CA LEU A 8 20.08 -13.59 31.99
C LEU A 8 19.88 -15.10 32.06
N ASP A 9 19.74 -15.64 33.29
CA ASP A 9 19.51 -17.08 33.48
C ASP A 9 18.17 -17.53 32.87
N LEU A 10 17.08 -16.74 33.06
CA LEU A 10 15.79 -16.97 32.43
C LEU A 10 15.87 -16.91 30.90
N TYR A 11 16.60 -15.92 30.37
CA TYR A 11 16.81 -15.79 28.93
C TYR A 11 17.60 -16.97 28.37
N GLN A 12 18.67 -17.40 29.04
CA GLN A 12 19.45 -18.57 28.62
C GLN A 12 18.63 -19.87 28.67
N ALA A 13 17.79 -20.03 29.68
CA ALA A 13 16.89 -21.19 29.78
C ALA A 13 15.90 -21.21 28.59
N LEU A 14 15.31 -20.04 28.25
CA LEU A 14 14.43 -19.92 27.11
C LEU A 14 15.16 -20.22 25.79
N GLN A 15 16.37 -19.72 25.60
CA GLN A 15 17.21 -19.99 24.42
C GLN A 15 17.53 -21.49 24.28
N ASN A 16 17.68 -22.20 25.38
CA ASN A 16 17.88 -23.64 25.42
C ASN A 16 16.59 -24.46 25.22
N GLY A 17 15.46 -23.83 24.91
CA GLY A 17 14.18 -24.46 24.66
C GLY A 17 13.43 -24.90 25.92
N GLN A 18 13.85 -24.44 27.11
CA GLN A 18 13.16 -24.74 28.34
C GLN A 18 11.86 -23.95 28.51
N VAL A 19 10.85 -24.57 29.07
CA VAL A 19 9.59 -23.90 29.43
C VAL A 19 9.70 -23.35 30.84
N ILE A 20 9.44 -22.07 31.03
CA ILE A 20 9.52 -21.41 32.33
C ILE A 20 8.14 -21.35 32.97
N ASN A 21 7.92 -22.11 34.03
CA ASN A 21 6.76 -21.95 34.91
C ASN A 21 7.05 -20.84 35.93
N LYS A 22 6.16 -19.85 36.05
CA LYS A 22 6.38 -18.69 36.95
C LYS A 22 6.52 -19.08 38.40
N LYS A 23 5.73 -20.09 38.87
CA LYS A 23 5.75 -20.51 40.25
C LYS A 23 7.06 -21.23 40.59
N GLU A 24 7.48 -22.16 39.76
CA GLU A 24 8.74 -22.89 39.90
C GLU A 24 9.96 -21.94 39.83
N ALA A 25 9.97 -21.02 38.88
CA ALA A 25 11.01 -20.02 38.76
C ALA A 25 11.04 -19.07 39.99
N ALA A 26 9.88 -18.69 40.52
CA ALA A 26 9.80 -17.85 41.72
C ALA A 26 10.38 -18.57 42.94
N GLU A 27 10.12 -19.87 43.12
CA GLU A 27 10.70 -20.71 44.15
C GLU A 27 12.21 -20.89 43.98
N GLN A 28 12.66 -21.20 42.76
CA GLN A 28 14.08 -21.37 42.42
C GLN A 28 14.93 -20.11 42.73
N PHE A 29 14.41 -18.95 42.39
CA PHE A 29 15.13 -17.66 42.57
C PHE A 29 14.81 -16.94 43.88
N CYS A 30 13.98 -17.56 44.75
CA CYS A 30 13.54 -16.98 46.02
C CYS A 30 12.95 -15.57 45.87
N VAL A 31 12.04 -15.38 44.88
CA VAL A 31 11.32 -14.15 44.61
C VAL A 31 9.82 -14.42 44.42
N ASN A 32 9.01 -13.37 44.29
CA ASN A 32 7.59 -13.55 44.00
C ASN A 32 7.35 -13.69 42.48
N GLU A 33 6.22 -14.31 42.11
CA GLU A 33 5.84 -14.51 40.70
C GLU A 33 5.71 -13.20 39.92
N LYS A 34 5.34 -12.08 40.56
CA LYS A 34 5.30 -10.75 39.91
C LYS A 34 6.68 -10.28 39.49
N SER A 35 7.75 -10.68 40.23
CA SER A 35 9.12 -10.38 39.83
C SER A 35 9.53 -11.17 38.60
N ILE A 36 9.18 -12.46 38.53
CA ILE A 36 9.39 -13.27 37.32
C ILE A 36 8.64 -12.72 36.14
N GLN A 37 7.39 -12.27 36.32
CA GLN A 37 6.63 -11.66 35.23
C GLN A 37 7.34 -10.41 34.67
N ARG A 38 7.83 -9.52 35.53
CA ARG A 38 8.60 -8.33 35.11
C ARG A 38 9.89 -8.69 34.41
N ASP A 39 10.54 -9.76 34.81
CA ASP A 39 11.78 -10.24 34.18
C ASP A 39 11.48 -10.80 32.77
N LEU A 40 10.39 -11.58 32.61
CA LEU A 40 9.92 -12.04 31.31
C LEU A 40 9.49 -10.88 30.40
N ASP A 41 8.84 -9.85 30.94
CA ASP A 41 8.49 -8.65 30.17
C ASP A 41 9.74 -7.89 29.73
N SER A 42 10.78 -7.77 30.59
CA SER A 42 12.07 -7.20 30.22
C SER A 42 12.78 -8.01 29.11
N ILE A 43 12.64 -9.34 29.10
CA ILE A 43 13.13 -10.20 27.99
C ILE A 43 12.34 -9.95 26.70
N ARG A 44 11.03 -9.78 26.77
CA ARG A 44 10.20 -9.45 25.60
C ARG A 44 10.60 -8.13 24.97
N ASP A 45 10.77 -7.09 25.81
CA ASP A 45 11.20 -5.76 25.35
C ASP A 45 12.56 -5.88 24.64
N PHE A 46 13.53 -6.54 25.25
CA PHE A 46 14.84 -6.79 24.66
C PHE A 46 14.78 -7.54 23.31
N LEU A 47 13.95 -8.61 23.22
CA LEU A 47 13.79 -9.38 21.98
C LEU A 47 13.10 -8.55 20.90
N SER A 48 12.13 -7.71 21.25
CA SER A 48 11.46 -6.81 20.29
C SER A 48 12.42 -5.79 19.69
N GLU A 49 13.39 -5.29 20.45
CA GLU A 49 14.44 -4.39 19.97
C GLU A 49 15.46 -5.11 19.07
N GLN A 50 15.74 -6.39 19.32
CA GLN A 50 16.69 -7.16 18.51
C GLN A 50 16.14 -7.70 17.19
N THR A 51 14.82 -7.80 17.03
CA THR A 51 14.15 -8.36 15.84
C THR A 51 14.62 -7.72 14.52
N THR A 52 15.05 -6.46 14.56
CA THR A 52 15.50 -5.70 13.39
C THR A 52 16.89 -6.11 12.85
N SER A 53 17.71 -6.81 13.64
CA SER A 53 19.12 -7.04 13.26
C SER A 53 19.45 -8.45 12.78
N GLN A 54 18.66 -9.48 13.13
CA GLN A 54 19.03 -10.89 12.89
C GLN A 54 18.06 -11.68 11.99
N GLY A 55 16.93 -11.11 11.61
CA GLY A 55 15.96 -11.79 10.73
C GLY A 55 15.20 -12.96 11.36
N LEU A 56 15.23 -13.03 12.67
CA LEU A 56 14.44 -13.96 13.45
C LEU A 56 13.56 -13.18 14.41
N ILE A 57 12.26 -13.37 14.34
CA ILE A 57 11.35 -12.85 15.36
C ILE A 57 11.35 -13.85 16.50
N GLN A 58 11.90 -13.44 17.64
CA GLN A 58 11.82 -14.22 18.87
C GLN A 58 10.81 -13.56 19.81
N SER A 59 9.82 -14.33 20.25
CA SER A 59 8.83 -13.88 21.21
C SER A 59 8.73 -14.87 22.37
N VAL A 60 8.45 -14.35 23.57
CA VAL A 60 8.18 -15.21 24.74
C VAL A 60 6.68 -15.35 24.89
N GLU A 61 6.17 -16.54 24.59
CA GLU A 61 4.74 -16.85 24.60
C GLU A 61 4.37 -17.82 25.72
N PHE A 62 3.11 -17.73 26.18
CA PHE A 62 2.59 -18.65 27.17
C PHE A 62 2.01 -19.89 26.48
N ASP A 63 2.63 -21.02 26.72
CA ASP A 63 2.14 -22.34 26.29
C ASP A 63 1.19 -22.93 27.34
N ARG A 64 -0.09 -23.04 26.97
CA ARG A 64 -1.13 -23.57 27.86
C ARG A 64 -0.95 -25.06 28.16
N ALA A 65 -0.44 -25.84 27.21
CA ALA A 65 -0.25 -27.28 27.37
C ALA A 65 0.91 -27.55 28.32
N ALA A 66 2.00 -26.80 28.25
CA ALA A 66 3.15 -26.90 29.11
C ALA A 66 3.03 -26.05 30.39
N ASN A 67 1.96 -25.27 30.54
CA ASN A 67 1.70 -24.38 31.68
C ASN A 67 2.88 -23.46 32.00
N GLY A 68 3.51 -22.88 30.97
CA GLY A 68 4.69 -22.06 31.16
C GLY A 68 5.03 -21.19 29.93
N TYR A 69 6.06 -20.40 30.06
CA TYR A 69 6.54 -19.51 29.00
C TYR A 69 7.65 -20.19 28.21
N ARG A 70 7.57 -20.13 26.88
CA ARG A 70 8.61 -20.63 25.98
C ARG A 70 9.03 -19.54 25.00
N LEU A 71 10.24 -19.67 24.48
CA LEU A 71 10.70 -18.89 23.36
C LEU A 71 10.12 -19.47 22.06
N VAL A 72 9.38 -18.68 21.34
CA VAL A 72 8.93 -18.99 19.98
C VAL A 72 9.85 -18.22 19.03
N THR A 73 10.45 -18.95 18.11
CA THR A 73 11.27 -18.35 17.05
C THR A 73 10.52 -18.54 15.74
N GLU A 74 10.08 -17.46 15.15
CA GLU A 74 9.53 -17.46 13.81
C GLU A 74 10.61 -17.00 12.84
N GLU A 75 10.85 -17.79 11.80
CA GLU A 75 11.65 -17.31 10.68
C GLU A 75 10.87 -16.17 10.01
N VAL A 76 11.41 -14.96 10.06
CA VAL A 76 10.95 -13.92 9.16
C VAL A 76 11.18 -14.45 7.75
N THR A 77 10.12 -14.69 7.01
CA THR A 77 10.20 -14.93 5.58
C THR A 77 10.78 -13.68 4.95
N HIS A 78 12.08 -13.60 4.91
CA HIS A 78 12.78 -12.51 4.22
C HIS A 78 12.37 -12.52 2.76
N ILE A 79 12.10 -11.34 2.23
CA ILE A 79 11.97 -11.16 0.79
C ILE A 79 13.23 -11.75 0.13
N SER A 80 13.04 -12.62 -0.84
CA SER A 80 14.13 -13.20 -1.64
C SER A 80 14.78 -12.12 -2.52
N GLU A 81 15.97 -12.38 -3.03
CA GLU A 81 16.65 -11.47 -3.95
C GLU A 81 15.82 -11.21 -5.21
N GLY A 82 15.14 -12.23 -5.74
CA GLY A 82 14.28 -12.10 -6.92
C GLY A 82 13.05 -11.25 -6.66
N GLU A 83 12.38 -11.43 -5.53
CA GLU A 83 11.22 -10.62 -5.12
C GLU A 83 11.64 -9.16 -4.87
N MET A 84 12.75 -8.94 -4.18
CA MET A 84 13.26 -7.58 -3.96
C MET A 84 13.64 -6.90 -5.26
N LEU A 85 14.30 -7.60 -6.18
CA LEU A 85 14.63 -7.08 -7.50
C LEU A 85 13.37 -6.70 -8.27
N ALA A 86 12.32 -7.54 -8.24
CA ALA A 86 11.04 -7.26 -8.88
C ALA A 86 10.37 -6.00 -8.28
N ILE A 87 10.34 -5.86 -6.96
CA ILE A 87 9.82 -4.67 -6.28
C ILE A 87 10.58 -3.41 -6.71
N CYS A 88 11.92 -3.46 -6.72
CA CYS A 88 12.75 -2.33 -7.15
C CYS A 88 12.48 -1.95 -8.62
N LYS A 89 12.37 -2.92 -9.52
CA LYS A 89 12.05 -2.68 -10.93
C LYS A 89 10.69 -2.03 -11.12
N ILE A 90 9.66 -2.50 -10.42
CA ILE A 90 8.31 -1.92 -10.43
C ILE A 90 8.34 -0.48 -9.91
N LEU A 91 9.07 -0.22 -8.82
CA LEU A 91 9.21 1.14 -8.27
C LEU A 91 9.91 2.09 -9.25
N LEU A 92 10.99 1.64 -9.89
CA LEU A 92 11.70 2.42 -10.91
C LEU A 92 10.80 2.74 -12.12
N GLU A 93 10.06 1.75 -12.63
CA GLU A 93 9.16 1.92 -13.77
C GLU A 93 7.93 2.77 -13.42
N SER A 94 7.51 2.80 -12.17
CA SER A 94 6.34 3.59 -11.75
C SER A 94 6.47 5.08 -12.02
N ARG A 95 7.70 5.62 -12.00
CA ARG A 95 8.00 7.05 -12.17
C ARG A 95 7.09 7.98 -11.35
N ALA A 96 6.68 7.50 -10.17
CA ALA A 96 5.78 8.21 -9.27
C ALA A 96 6.48 9.27 -8.40
N PHE A 97 7.81 9.15 -8.26
CA PHE A 97 8.62 9.91 -7.32
C PHE A 97 9.74 10.67 -8.04
N ASP A 98 10.24 11.75 -7.44
CA ASP A 98 11.50 12.33 -7.87
C ASP A 98 12.67 11.36 -7.57
N LYS A 99 13.84 11.66 -8.12
CA LYS A 99 15.00 10.76 -8.02
C LYS A 99 15.50 10.58 -6.58
N ALA A 100 15.45 11.64 -5.78
CA ALA A 100 15.94 11.61 -4.41
C ALA A 100 15.02 10.77 -3.51
N GLU A 101 13.72 10.98 -3.65
CA GLU A 101 12.69 10.23 -2.91
C GLU A 101 12.67 8.76 -3.32
N LEU A 102 12.70 8.47 -4.64
CA LEU A 102 12.77 7.10 -5.14
C LEU A 102 13.99 6.37 -4.61
N LYS A 103 15.17 7.01 -4.67
CA LYS A 103 16.42 6.44 -4.12
C LYS A 103 16.30 6.17 -2.62
N SER A 104 15.73 7.11 -1.86
CA SER A 104 15.49 6.95 -0.43
C SER A 104 14.55 5.77 -0.16
N LEU A 105 13.44 5.67 -0.89
CA LEU A 105 12.45 4.61 -0.73
C LEU A 105 13.05 3.23 -1.06
N VAL A 106 13.72 3.09 -2.20
CA VAL A 106 14.39 1.85 -2.61
C VAL A 106 15.41 1.42 -1.55
N ASN A 107 16.24 2.34 -1.06
CA ASN A 107 17.23 2.03 -0.02
C ASN A 107 16.56 1.60 1.30
N LYS A 108 15.48 2.26 1.73
CA LYS A 108 14.73 1.88 2.94
C LYS A 108 14.16 0.46 2.80
N VAL A 109 13.51 0.16 1.67
CA VAL A 109 12.91 -1.16 1.44
C VAL A 109 14.00 -2.23 1.40
N MET A 110 15.10 -2.02 0.65
CA MET A 110 16.21 -2.96 0.61
C MET A 110 16.84 -3.21 1.98
N ASN A 111 17.14 -2.14 2.73
CA ASN A 111 17.85 -2.28 4.01
C ASN A 111 16.99 -2.89 5.12
N HIS A 112 15.67 -2.75 5.06
CA HIS A 112 14.75 -3.30 6.08
C HIS A 112 14.19 -4.68 5.73
N CYS A 113 14.11 -5.01 4.45
CA CYS A 113 13.46 -6.25 4.01
C CYS A 113 14.43 -7.37 3.61
N VAL A 114 15.72 -7.06 3.39
CA VAL A 114 16.74 -8.08 3.06
C VAL A 114 18.02 -7.85 3.85
N SER A 115 18.80 -8.92 4.02
CA SER A 115 20.09 -8.82 4.74
C SER A 115 21.11 -7.98 3.96
N PRO A 116 22.11 -7.34 4.63
CA PRO A 116 23.12 -6.52 3.96
C PRO A 116 23.92 -7.24 2.87
N LYS A 117 24.09 -8.56 2.99
CA LYS A 117 24.75 -9.37 1.97
C LYS A 117 23.92 -9.44 0.69
N LYS A 118 22.61 -9.60 0.82
CA LYS A 118 21.67 -9.65 -0.29
C LYS A 118 21.47 -8.29 -0.96
N VAL A 119 21.51 -7.19 -0.20
CA VAL A 119 21.51 -5.83 -0.77
C VAL A 119 22.63 -5.66 -1.78
N LYS A 120 23.86 -6.06 -1.43
CA LYS A 120 25.03 -5.98 -2.32
C LYS A 120 24.87 -6.82 -3.59
N SER A 121 24.13 -7.93 -3.55
CA SER A 121 23.87 -8.76 -4.73
C SER A 121 22.84 -8.16 -5.67
N ILE A 122 21.89 -7.38 -5.16
CA ILE A 122 20.80 -6.76 -5.93
C ILE A 122 21.21 -5.40 -6.54
N GLU A 123 22.00 -4.62 -5.81
CA GLU A 123 22.38 -3.25 -6.16
C GLU A 123 22.94 -3.10 -7.61
N PRO A 124 23.79 -3.99 -8.13
CA PRO A 124 24.30 -3.88 -9.51
C PRO A 124 23.22 -3.92 -10.58
N PHE A 125 22.09 -4.60 -10.32
CA PHE A 125 20.98 -4.76 -11.28
C PHE A 125 20.02 -3.57 -11.34
N ILE A 126 20.09 -2.66 -10.36
CA ILE A 126 19.22 -1.48 -10.30
C ILE A 126 19.98 -0.16 -10.43
N SER A 127 21.30 -0.17 -10.17
CA SER A 127 22.12 1.06 -10.08
C SER A 127 22.15 1.86 -11.39
N ASN A 128 22.21 1.19 -12.53
CA ASN A 128 22.21 1.85 -13.83
C ASN A 128 20.88 2.55 -14.13
N GLU A 129 19.75 1.90 -13.87
CA GLU A 129 18.42 2.49 -14.06
C GLU A 129 18.18 3.64 -13.07
N LEU A 130 18.62 3.50 -11.83
CA LEU A 130 18.52 4.56 -10.84
C LEU A 130 19.40 5.76 -11.21
N PHE A 131 20.60 5.52 -11.77
CA PHE A 131 21.49 6.57 -12.27
C PHE A 131 20.85 7.34 -13.43
N ASN A 132 20.28 6.63 -14.41
CA ASN A 132 19.64 7.18 -15.59
C ASN A 132 18.15 7.49 -15.40
N TYR A 133 17.65 7.43 -14.16
CA TYR A 133 16.24 7.69 -13.88
C TYR A 133 15.86 9.10 -14.30
N HIS A 134 14.85 9.19 -15.16
CA HIS A 134 14.26 10.46 -15.58
C HIS A 134 13.06 10.79 -14.68
N GLU A 135 13.21 11.85 -13.94
CA GLU A 135 12.16 12.35 -13.06
C GLU A 135 10.89 12.69 -13.84
N PRO A 136 9.70 12.42 -13.28
CA PRO A 136 8.47 12.88 -13.88
C PRO A 136 8.40 14.42 -13.88
N ALA A 137 7.67 14.98 -14.84
CA ALA A 137 7.45 16.43 -14.89
C ALA A 137 6.50 16.96 -13.79
N HIS A 138 5.82 16.06 -13.09
CA HIS A 138 4.94 16.40 -11.97
C HIS A 138 5.71 16.34 -10.65
N ARG A 139 5.12 16.92 -9.61
CA ARG A 139 5.68 16.80 -8.26
C ARG A 139 5.50 15.39 -7.72
N SER A 140 6.43 14.95 -6.91
CA SER A 140 6.25 13.76 -6.07
C SER A 140 5.00 13.88 -5.21
N PRO A 141 4.30 12.77 -4.96
CA PRO A 141 3.17 12.77 -4.05
C PRO A 141 3.65 13.06 -2.63
N ASP A 142 2.97 13.96 -1.96
CA ASP A 142 3.19 14.17 -0.52
C ASP A 142 2.68 12.95 0.25
N MET A 143 3.58 12.26 0.95
CA MET A 143 3.26 11.04 1.70
C MET A 143 2.31 11.31 2.86
N ASP A 144 2.37 12.49 3.46
CA ASP A 144 1.44 12.88 4.53
C ASP A 144 0.04 13.10 3.97
N VAL A 145 -0.09 13.73 2.81
CA VAL A 145 -1.37 13.89 2.10
C VAL A 145 -1.94 12.53 1.70
N LEU A 146 -1.10 11.63 1.21
CA LEU A 146 -1.48 10.25 0.87
C LEU A 146 -2.06 9.54 2.09
N TRP A 147 -1.35 9.60 3.22
CA TRP A 147 -1.73 8.92 4.45
C TRP A 147 -3.00 9.53 5.09
N GLN A 148 -3.07 10.86 5.18
CA GLN A 148 -4.27 11.56 5.68
C GLN A 148 -5.50 11.22 4.85
N THR A 149 -5.34 11.13 3.51
CA THR A 149 -6.44 10.70 2.63
C THR A 149 -6.88 9.27 2.94
N ALA A 150 -5.94 8.33 3.09
CA ALA A 150 -6.25 6.95 3.43
C ALA A 150 -6.99 6.84 4.78
N GLN A 151 -6.54 7.59 5.79
CA GLN A 151 -7.22 7.66 7.08
C GLN A 151 -8.64 8.26 6.96
N ALA A 152 -8.82 9.33 6.19
CA ALA A 152 -10.11 9.96 5.99
C ALA A 152 -11.11 9.03 5.27
N ILE A 153 -10.64 8.21 4.32
CA ILE A 153 -11.46 7.16 3.69
C ILE A 153 -11.91 6.14 4.75
N GLN A 154 -11.00 5.66 5.57
CA GLN A 154 -11.28 4.67 6.60
C GLN A 154 -12.27 5.18 7.66
N THR A 155 -12.08 6.42 8.10
CA THR A 155 -12.88 7.05 9.16
C THR A 155 -14.11 7.80 8.64
N GLN A 156 -14.28 7.85 7.30
CA GLN A 156 -15.35 8.57 6.59
C GLN A 156 -15.40 10.07 6.95
N ASN A 157 -14.25 10.72 7.04
CA ASN A 157 -14.16 12.15 7.26
C ASN A 157 -14.16 12.91 5.92
N VAL A 158 -14.88 14.03 5.91
CA VAL A 158 -14.83 14.99 4.80
C VAL A 158 -13.47 15.66 4.76
N LEU A 159 -12.90 15.79 3.58
CA LEU A 159 -11.67 16.54 3.34
C LEU A 159 -11.98 17.89 2.72
N GLN A 160 -11.31 18.94 3.17
CA GLN A 160 -11.20 20.19 2.44
C GLN A 160 -9.86 20.24 1.72
N ILE A 161 -9.89 20.34 0.40
CA ILE A 161 -8.69 20.39 -0.43
C ILE A 161 -8.57 21.71 -1.16
N THR A 162 -7.35 22.24 -1.28
CA THR A 162 -6.98 23.26 -2.25
C THR A 162 -6.36 22.57 -3.46
N TYR A 163 -7.06 22.57 -4.58
CA TYR A 163 -6.72 21.79 -5.77
C TYR A 163 -6.36 22.68 -6.96
N LEU A 164 -5.23 22.38 -7.60
CA LEU A 164 -4.76 23.04 -8.82
C LEU A 164 -5.36 22.38 -10.06
N ARG A 165 -6.21 23.08 -10.80
CA ARG A 165 -6.81 22.60 -12.03
C ARG A 165 -5.80 22.56 -13.18
N LYS A 166 -6.21 21.94 -14.31
CA LYS A 166 -5.40 21.88 -15.54
C LYS A 166 -5.06 23.26 -16.13
N ASP A 167 -5.92 24.25 -15.94
CA ASP A 167 -5.75 25.64 -16.35
C ASP A 167 -4.95 26.49 -15.35
N ASN A 168 -4.32 25.83 -14.35
CA ASN A 168 -3.59 26.44 -13.24
C ASN A 168 -4.44 27.31 -12.29
N SER A 169 -5.75 27.29 -12.39
CA SER A 169 -6.61 27.92 -11.40
C SER A 169 -6.70 27.08 -10.11
N GLU A 170 -6.73 27.76 -8.97
CA GLU A 170 -6.92 27.10 -7.67
C GLU A 170 -8.39 27.08 -7.28
N VAL A 171 -8.80 25.95 -6.72
CA VAL A 171 -10.16 25.80 -6.18
C VAL A 171 -10.11 25.14 -4.82
N VAL A 172 -10.88 25.66 -3.89
CA VAL A 172 -11.13 24.98 -2.60
C VAL A 172 -12.40 24.17 -2.72
N ARG A 173 -12.31 22.90 -2.31
CA ARG A 173 -13.43 21.97 -2.35
C ARG A 173 -13.50 21.11 -1.10
N LYS A 174 -14.71 20.91 -0.62
CA LYS A 174 -15.02 19.83 0.34
C LYS A 174 -15.34 18.57 -0.46
N ILE A 175 -14.67 17.48 -0.14
CA ILE A 175 -14.82 16.20 -0.82
C ILE A 175 -15.04 15.07 0.20
N GLU A 176 -15.79 14.06 -0.22
CA GLU A 176 -16.02 12.81 0.49
C GLU A 176 -15.13 11.74 -0.16
N PRO A 177 -13.93 11.46 0.36
CA PRO A 177 -13.00 10.55 -0.26
C PRO A 177 -13.48 9.10 -0.10
N VAL A 178 -13.47 8.33 -1.19
CA VAL A 178 -13.99 6.96 -1.23
C VAL A 178 -12.98 5.93 -1.73
N GLY A 179 -11.88 6.37 -2.33
CA GLY A 179 -10.84 5.48 -2.82
C GLY A 179 -9.53 6.19 -3.12
N LEU A 180 -8.45 5.42 -3.08
CA LEU A 180 -7.09 5.85 -3.36
C LEU A 180 -6.46 4.87 -4.36
N LEU A 181 -6.06 5.37 -5.52
CA LEU A 181 -5.56 4.53 -6.61
C LEU A 181 -4.20 5.03 -7.09
N PHE A 182 -3.35 4.11 -7.54
CA PHE A 182 -2.18 4.40 -8.36
C PHE A 182 -2.41 3.88 -9.78
N SER A 183 -2.19 4.73 -10.77
CA SER A 183 -2.27 4.35 -12.18
C SER A 183 -1.33 5.19 -13.02
N GLU A 184 -0.67 4.56 -13.98
CA GLU A 184 0.36 5.17 -14.79
C GLU A 184 1.47 5.75 -13.88
N TYR A 185 1.54 7.05 -13.72
CA TYR A 185 2.59 7.74 -12.96
C TYR A 185 2.06 8.48 -11.73
N TYR A 186 0.75 8.37 -11.43
CA TYR A 186 0.09 9.26 -10.47
C TYR A 186 -0.70 8.50 -9.42
N PHE A 187 -0.73 9.05 -8.23
CA PHE A 187 -1.74 8.71 -7.23
C PHE A 187 -3.00 9.55 -7.46
N TYR A 188 -4.14 8.91 -7.28
CA TYR A 188 -5.46 9.50 -7.49
C TYR A 188 -6.34 9.30 -6.27
N ILE A 189 -7.05 10.36 -5.90
CA ILE A 189 -8.13 10.31 -4.92
C ILE A 189 -9.45 10.25 -5.69
N MET A 190 -10.23 9.25 -5.38
CA MET A 190 -11.62 9.13 -5.85
C MET A 190 -12.51 9.72 -4.78
N ALA A 191 -13.28 10.76 -5.11
CA ALA A 191 -14.10 11.44 -4.12
C ALA A 191 -15.38 12.03 -4.71
N PHE A 192 -16.44 12.04 -3.91
CA PHE A 192 -17.62 12.83 -4.23
C PHE A 192 -17.43 14.27 -3.74
N ILE A 193 -18.04 15.22 -4.43
CA ILE A 193 -18.06 16.61 -3.95
C ILE A 193 -19.16 16.71 -2.87
N ALA A 194 -18.80 17.12 -1.66
CA ALA A 194 -19.74 17.20 -0.53
C ALA A 194 -20.85 18.24 -0.76
N ASP A 195 -20.53 19.37 -1.44
CA ASP A 195 -21.50 20.40 -1.76
C ASP A 195 -22.48 19.96 -2.86
N LYS A 196 -23.68 19.56 -2.45
CA LYS A 196 -24.74 19.11 -3.35
C LYS A 196 -25.18 20.20 -4.34
N ALA A 197 -25.15 21.49 -3.95
CA ALA A 197 -25.49 22.60 -4.85
C ALA A 197 -24.45 22.75 -5.99
N LYS A 198 -23.19 22.55 -5.68
CA LYS A 198 -22.13 22.52 -6.71
C LYS A 198 -22.24 21.30 -7.64
N ARG A 199 -22.72 20.15 -7.16
CA ARG A 199 -22.98 18.99 -8.03
C ARG A 199 -24.02 19.32 -9.09
N GLN A 200 -25.02 20.15 -8.77
CA GLN A 200 -26.06 20.57 -9.73
C GLN A 200 -25.53 21.44 -10.87
N THR A 201 -24.35 22.03 -10.72
CA THR A 201 -23.73 22.86 -11.77
C THR A 201 -22.91 22.05 -12.79
N PHE A 202 -22.76 20.75 -12.60
CA PHE A 202 -22.03 19.89 -13.51
C PHE A 202 -22.88 19.43 -14.69
N GLU A 203 -22.20 19.09 -15.77
CA GLU A 203 -22.82 18.55 -16.98
C GLU A 203 -23.73 17.33 -16.70
N ARG A 204 -23.44 16.63 -15.57
CA ARG A 204 -24.20 15.49 -15.07
C ARG A 204 -24.36 15.56 -13.56
N PRO A 205 -25.36 16.32 -13.09
CA PRO A 205 -25.53 16.56 -11.65
C PRO A 205 -25.85 15.32 -10.82
N ASN A 206 -26.42 14.27 -11.45
CA ASN A 206 -26.77 13.00 -10.79
C ASN A 206 -25.73 11.90 -11.05
N ASP A 207 -24.49 12.26 -11.42
CA ASP A 207 -23.45 11.28 -11.62
C ASP A 207 -23.17 10.55 -10.30
N THR A 208 -23.33 9.22 -10.36
CA THR A 208 -23.09 8.31 -9.22
C THR A 208 -21.64 7.94 -9.06
N TYR A 209 -20.78 8.36 -9.99
CA TYR A 209 -19.35 8.03 -9.98
C TYR A 209 -18.53 9.14 -9.33
N PRO A 210 -17.48 8.78 -8.56
CA PRO A 210 -16.63 9.77 -7.92
C PRO A 210 -15.79 10.54 -8.95
N THR A 211 -15.51 11.79 -8.59
CA THR A 211 -14.53 12.61 -9.31
C THR A 211 -13.13 12.13 -9.03
N VAL A 212 -12.26 12.16 -10.06
CA VAL A 212 -10.87 11.75 -9.99
C VAL A 212 -9.99 12.97 -9.74
N TYR A 213 -9.29 13.00 -8.61
CA TYR A 213 -8.33 14.04 -8.26
C TYR A 213 -6.91 13.47 -8.27
N ARG A 214 -5.98 14.13 -8.94
CA ARG A 214 -4.55 13.79 -8.85
C ARG A 214 -3.97 14.32 -7.54
N LEU A 215 -3.28 13.47 -6.80
CA LEU A 215 -2.71 13.81 -5.49
C LEU A 215 -1.66 14.92 -5.60
N ASP A 216 -0.78 14.87 -6.61
CA ASP A 216 0.28 15.85 -6.85
C ASP A 216 -0.23 17.29 -7.16
N ARG A 217 -1.53 17.45 -7.42
CA ARG A 217 -2.20 18.73 -7.63
C ARG A 217 -2.90 19.27 -6.39
N ILE A 218 -2.85 18.56 -5.29
CA ILE A 218 -3.36 19.05 -4.00
C ILE A 218 -2.26 19.89 -3.36
N LYS A 219 -2.57 21.15 -3.09
CA LYS A 219 -1.65 22.10 -2.42
C LYS A 219 -1.81 22.11 -0.91
N ALA A 220 -3.01 21.88 -0.44
CA ALA A 220 -3.34 21.81 0.98
C ALA A 220 -4.51 20.85 1.20
N ILE A 221 -4.51 20.18 2.32
CA ILE A 221 -5.55 19.26 2.75
C ILE A 221 -5.83 19.47 4.24
N ASP A 222 -7.12 19.56 4.59
CA ASP A 222 -7.61 19.61 5.95
C ASP A 222 -8.61 18.49 6.16
N VAL A 223 -8.40 17.67 7.19
CA VAL A 223 -9.34 16.64 7.61
C VAL A 223 -10.37 17.29 8.51
N LEU A 224 -11.63 17.31 8.08
CA LEU A 224 -12.72 17.94 8.85
C LEU A 224 -13.30 16.95 9.86
N GLU A 225 -13.89 17.48 10.94
CA GLU A 225 -14.66 16.67 11.88
C GLU A 225 -15.98 16.17 11.28
N GLU A 226 -16.43 16.83 10.22
CA GLU A 226 -17.62 16.45 9.44
C GLU A 226 -17.43 15.05 8.84
N LYS A 227 -18.43 14.18 9.04
CA LYS A 227 -18.41 12.82 8.51
C LYS A 227 -19.47 12.63 7.44
N PHE A 228 -19.16 11.78 6.48
CA PHE A 228 -20.13 11.27 5.52
C PHE A 228 -20.39 9.78 5.81
N ALA A 229 -21.51 9.26 5.35
CA ALA A 229 -21.87 7.87 5.57
C ALA A 229 -22.14 7.20 4.21
N ILE A 230 -21.41 6.15 3.92
CA ILE A 230 -21.67 5.26 2.78
C ILE A 230 -22.00 3.88 3.34
N PRO A 231 -23.21 3.35 3.08
CA PRO A 231 -23.54 1.99 3.44
C PRO A 231 -22.53 0.99 2.86
N TYR A 232 -22.26 -0.09 3.58
CA TYR A 232 -21.27 -1.07 3.15
C TYR A 232 -21.48 -1.60 1.72
N LYS A 233 -22.74 -1.84 1.35
CA LYS A 233 -23.15 -2.31 0.01
C LYS A 233 -22.88 -1.31 -1.12
N ASP A 234 -22.79 -0.02 -0.78
CA ASP A 234 -22.62 1.08 -1.74
C ASP A 234 -21.18 1.63 -1.73
N ARG A 235 -20.26 0.95 -1.00
CA ARG A 235 -18.85 1.34 -0.94
C ARG A 235 -18.22 1.23 -2.32
N PHE A 236 -17.43 2.23 -2.65
CA PHE A 236 -16.66 2.25 -3.88
C PHE A 236 -15.70 1.05 -3.95
N GLN A 237 -15.73 0.35 -5.07
CA GLN A 237 -14.90 -0.83 -5.33
C GLN A 237 -13.71 -0.40 -6.20
N GLU A 238 -12.59 -0.09 -5.56
CA GLU A 238 -11.38 0.42 -6.23
C GLU A 238 -10.85 -0.54 -7.31
N GLY A 239 -10.82 -1.83 -7.00
CA GLY A 239 -10.36 -2.86 -7.94
C GLY A 239 -11.27 -2.99 -9.15
N GLU A 240 -12.58 -2.95 -8.96
CA GLU A 240 -13.57 -3.00 -10.04
C GLU A 240 -13.48 -1.75 -10.92
N TYR A 241 -13.39 -0.58 -10.32
CA TYR A 241 -13.24 0.67 -11.06
C TYR A 241 -11.93 0.69 -11.87
N LYS A 242 -10.82 0.26 -11.25
CA LYS A 242 -9.51 0.22 -11.91
C LYS A 242 -9.50 -0.74 -13.10
N SER A 243 -10.14 -1.91 -12.99
CA SER A 243 -10.18 -2.91 -14.06
C SER A 243 -10.96 -2.47 -15.31
N ARG A 244 -11.83 -1.46 -15.17
CA ARG A 244 -12.65 -0.90 -16.26
C ARG A 244 -12.23 0.52 -16.67
N ASN A 245 -11.28 1.14 -15.95
CA ASN A 245 -10.87 2.51 -16.23
C ASN A 245 -9.53 2.55 -16.97
N VAL A 246 -9.54 3.15 -18.16
CA VAL A 246 -8.34 3.34 -18.98
C VAL A 246 -7.83 4.78 -18.81
N PHE A 247 -6.55 4.94 -18.47
CA PHE A 247 -5.87 6.23 -18.25
C PHE A 247 -6.52 7.13 -17.18
N MET A 248 -7.25 6.55 -16.23
CA MET A 248 -7.93 7.28 -15.16
C MET A 248 -8.84 8.43 -15.66
N TYR A 249 -9.44 8.26 -16.83
CA TYR A 249 -10.49 9.14 -17.30
C TYR A 249 -11.81 8.78 -16.62
N GLY A 250 -12.26 9.64 -15.72
CA GLY A 250 -13.60 9.53 -15.14
C GLY A 250 -14.71 9.74 -16.19
N GLY A 251 -15.91 9.35 -15.86
CA GLY A 251 -17.08 9.52 -16.70
C GLY A 251 -18.08 8.38 -16.50
N VAL A 252 -19.11 8.33 -17.34
CA VAL A 252 -20.09 7.24 -17.28
C VAL A 252 -19.51 5.95 -17.80
N PRO A 253 -19.99 4.81 -17.27
CA PRO A 253 -19.71 3.51 -17.85
C PRO A 253 -20.33 3.44 -19.26
N GLN A 254 -19.60 2.82 -20.16
CA GLN A 254 -20.02 2.57 -21.52
C GLN A 254 -19.52 1.20 -21.96
N THR A 255 -20.28 0.55 -22.81
CA THR A 255 -19.85 -0.67 -23.49
C THR A 255 -19.26 -0.28 -24.84
N VAL A 256 -18.06 -0.76 -25.13
CA VAL A 256 -17.40 -0.60 -26.42
C VAL A 256 -17.25 -1.94 -27.09
N GLU A 257 -17.42 -1.97 -28.41
CA GLU A 257 -17.16 -3.16 -29.25
C GLU A 257 -16.20 -2.76 -30.38
N PHE A 258 -15.18 -3.57 -30.60
CA PHE A 258 -14.25 -3.40 -31.71
C PHE A 258 -13.70 -4.75 -32.20
N VAL A 259 -13.07 -4.73 -33.37
CA VAL A 259 -12.36 -5.89 -33.92
C VAL A 259 -10.85 -5.62 -33.75
N TYR A 260 -10.17 -6.59 -33.19
CA TYR A 260 -8.73 -6.58 -33.07
C TYR A 260 -8.10 -7.61 -33.99
N SER A 261 -7.21 -7.17 -34.89
CA SER A 261 -6.51 -8.01 -35.86
C SER A 261 -4.99 -8.08 -35.62
N GLY A 262 -4.54 -7.65 -34.43
CA GLY A 262 -3.12 -7.69 -34.05
C GLY A 262 -2.61 -9.11 -33.75
N PRO A 263 -1.30 -9.26 -33.55
CA PRO A 263 -0.64 -10.58 -33.43
C PRO A 263 -0.98 -11.33 -32.14
N SER A 264 -1.27 -10.63 -31.05
CA SER A 264 -1.62 -11.25 -29.76
C SER A 264 -2.75 -10.52 -29.07
N ILE A 265 -3.77 -11.27 -28.69
CA ILE A 265 -4.91 -10.74 -27.91
C ILE A 265 -4.53 -10.43 -26.46
N GLU A 266 -3.41 -10.95 -25.96
CA GLU A 266 -2.97 -10.74 -24.59
C GLU A 266 -2.78 -9.25 -24.27
N SER A 267 -2.25 -8.47 -25.22
CA SER A 267 -2.06 -7.02 -25.05
C SER A 267 -3.38 -6.26 -24.82
N VAL A 268 -4.46 -6.76 -25.41
CA VAL A 268 -5.81 -6.22 -25.21
C VAL A 268 -6.34 -6.64 -23.84
N LEU A 269 -6.16 -7.90 -23.46
CA LEU A 269 -6.61 -8.45 -22.17
C LEU A 269 -5.86 -7.80 -20.99
N ASP A 270 -4.57 -7.55 -21.14
CA ASP A 270 -3.78 -6.84 -20.12
C ASP A 270 -4.33 -5.41 -19.87
N LYS A 271 -4.81 -4.76 -20.90
CA LYS A 271 -5.38 -3.40 -20.78
C LYS A 271 -6.86 -3.40 -20.41
N LEU A 272 -7.60 -4.39 -20.85
CA LEU A 272 -9.04 -4.56 -20.65
C LEU A 272 -9.33 -5.93 -20.02
N PRO A 273 -8.96 -6.14 -18.74
CA PRO A 273 -9.02 -7.48 -18.11
C PRO A 273 -10.44 -8.02 -17.94
N THR A 274 -11.47 -7.18 -18.11
CA THR A 274 -12.88 -7.56 -18.05
C THR A 274 -13.52 -7.73 -19.43
N ALA A 275 -12.73 -7.70 -20.51
CA ALA A 275 -13.26 -7.81 -21.87
C ALA A 275 -13.74 -9.23 -22.19
N GLU A 276 -14.88 -9.30 -22.85
CA GLU A 276 -15.40 -10.52 -23.48
C GLU A 276 -14.80 -10.63 -24.90
N ILE A 277 -14.22 -11.79 -25.21
CA ILE A 277 -13.54 -12.02 -26.48
C ILE A 277 -14.20 -13.15 -27.24
N THR A 278 -14.47 -12.93 -28.54
CA THR A 278 -14.94 -13.93 -29.47
C THR A 278 -13.98 -14.00 -30.66
N GLN A 279 -13.43 -15.19 -30.94
CA GLN A 279 -12.57 -15.39 -32.08
C GLN A 279 -13.43 -15.36 -33.37
N ILE A 280 -12.96 -14.62 -34.37
CA ILE A 280 -13.59 -14.47 -35.67
C ILE A 280 -12.57 -14.72 -36.79
N GLU A 281 -13.00 -14.80 -38.03
CA GLU A 281 -12.09 -14.90 -39.17
C GLU A 281 -11.22 -13.61 -39.26
N GLY A 282 -9.90 -13.77 -39.19
CA GLY A 282 -8.93 -12.66 -39.27
C GLY A 282 -8.74 -11.88 -38.00
N GLY A 283 -9.21 -12.35 -36.81
CA GLY A 283 -8.96 -11.67 -35.56
C GLY A 283 -9.92 -11.99 -34.42
N TYR A 284 -10.18 -11.01 -33.60
CA TYR A 284 -10.98 -11.12 -32.37
C TYR A 284 -12.02 -10.00 -32.31
N LYS A 285 -13.26 -10.33 -32.05
CA LYS A 285 -14.27 -9.37 -31.63
C LYS A 285 -14.13 -9.18 -30.11
N VAL A 286 -13.91 -7.94 -29.67
CA VAL A 286 -13.74 -7.56 -28.29
C VAL A 286 -14.92 -6.71 -27.86
N LYS A 287 -15.52 -7.06 -26.71
CA LYS A 287 -16.56 -6.27 -26.05
C LYS A 287 -16.09 -5.98 -24.63
N ALA A 288 -16.02 -4.70 -24.25
CA ALA A 288 -15.56 -4.29 -22.94
C ALA A 288 -16.42 -3.17 -22.33
N GLU A 289 -16.60 -3.24 -21.03
CA GLU A 289 -17.16 -2.14 -20.25
C GLU A 289 -16.04 -1.24 -19.76
N THR A 290 -16.14 0.06 -20.03
CA THR A 290 -15.12 1.04 -19.67
C THR A 290 -15.74 2.33 -19.16
N PHE A 291 -14.95 3.17 -18.50
CA PHE A 291 -15.36 4.50 -18.06
C PHE A 291 -14.80 5.61 -18.96
N GLY A 292 -15.65 6.59 -19.28
CA GLY A 292 -15.23 7.82 -19.94
C GLY A 292 -14.54 7.64 -21.29
N LYS A 293 -13.66 8.58 -21.66
CA LYS A 293 -13.01 8.65 -22.97
C LYS A 293 -11.63 7.99 -23.04
N GLY A 294 -11.13 7.39 -21.93
CA GLY A 294 -9.80 6.77 -21.91
C GLY A 294 -9.61 5.66 -22.91
N ILE A 295 -10.64 4.85 -23.11
CA ILE A 295 -10.64 3.76 -24.11
C ILE A 295 -10.42 4.28 -25.53
N LEU A 296 -11.03 5.42 -25.90
CA LEU A 296 -10.84 5.99 -27.22
C LEU A 296 -9.38 6.41 -27.45
N MET A 297 -8.75 7.01 -26.44
CA MET A 297 -7.32 7.39 -26.52
C MET A 297 -6.43 6.16 -26.68
N TRP A 298 -6.76 5.07 -25.98
CA TRP A 298 -6.01 3.83 -26.11
C TRP A 298 -6.20 3.21 -27.51
N LEU A 299 -7.43 3.14 -28.01
CA LEU A 299 -7.70 2.62 -29.35
C LEU A 299 -6.98 3.42 -30.45
N LEU A 300 -6.88 4.76 -30.30
CA LEU A 300 -6.16 5.61 -31.24
C LEU A 300 -4.62 5.42 -31.17
N SER A 301 -4.11 4.77 -30.13
CA SER A 301 -2.68 4.46 -29.98
C SER A 301 -2.28 3.08 -30.51
N GLN A 302 -3.26 2.26 -30.96
CA GLN A 302 -3.02 0.96 -31.57
C GLN A 302 -2.90 1.12 -33.09
#